data_86ce5a8a5ee7ef0ee2b0d1a52d99e68e
#
_entry.id   86ce5a8a5ee7ef0ee2b0d1a52d99e68e
#
_cell.length_a   1.000
_cell.length_b   1.000
_cell.length_c   1.000
_cell.angle_alpha   90.00
_cell.angle_beta   90.00
_cell.angle_gamma   90.00
#
_symmetry.space_group_name_H-M   'P 1'
#
loop_
_entity.id
_entity.type
_entity.pdbx_description
1 polymer ?
#
loop_
_entity_poly.entity_id
_entity_poly.type
_entity_poly.pdbx_seq_one_letter_code
_entity_poly.pdbx_strand_id
1 'polypeptide(L)'
;LLRGEFKGGVSSIFSQEPEEVEKKKVGLKQGAIEWFFVSLLMGIIKTFFRIFFRLEVKGIENIPNVPFIIAANHCSNLDGFAVAAALPLNIYRTLYFQGFQKYFTSRLTAFFARLAHVIPIDPETFLGKALQLSAYVLKNNKALFIFPEGGRSYDGQLMEFKKGIGILALGLNVPVVPAMIKGSFAALPKGSYLPRFKKITIRFDKPFYPSLLDITGEQTGRDKYQLFADKLMERVKELIR
;
A
#
# COMPACT_ATOMS: atom_id res chain seq x y z
N LEU A 1 6.92 -12.43 18.05
CA LEU A 1 5.90 -11.46 18.51
C LEU A 1 4.44 -11.80 18.13
N LEU A 2 4.16 -12.78 17.22
CA LEU A 2 2.78 -13.11 16.81
C LEU A 2 2.15 -14.31 17.56
N ARG A 3 2.86 -14.99 18.46
CA ARG A 3 2.33 -16.20 19.12
C ARG A 3 1.24 -15.94 20.18
N GLY A 4 1.05 -14.68 20.60
CA GLY A 4 0.04 -14.33 21.64
C GLY A 4 -1.25 -13.69 21.11
N GLU A 5 -1.25 -13.12 19.88
CA GLU A 5 -2.38 -12.32 19.40
C GLU A 5 -3.46 -13.11 18.65
N PHE A 6 -3.19 -14.35 18.23
CA PHE A 6 -4.10 -15.08 17.34
C PHE A 6 -4.46 -16.46 17.88
N LYS A 7 -5.43 -16.53 18.79
CA LYS A 7 -5.99 -17.80 19.30
C LYS A 7 -6.70 -18.66 18.23
N GLY A 8 -6.81 -18.21 16.97
CA GLY A 8 -7.54 -18.91 15.90
C GLY A 8 -6.81 -18.97 14.54
N GLY A 9 -5.52 -18.60 14.47
CA GLY A 9 -4.78 -18.54 13.20
C GLY A 9 -5.17 -17.37 12.30
N VAL A 10 -4.50 -17.24 11.13
CA VAL A 10 -4.71 -16.16 10.16
C VAL A 10 -6.14 -16.10 9.62
N SER A 11 -6.81 -17.25 9.47
CA SER A 11 -8.19 -17.34 8.99
C SER A 11 -9.18 -16.64 9.91
N SER A 12 -8.96 -16.64 11.23
CA SER A 12 -9.84 -15.98 12.19
C SER A 12 -9.80 -14.45 12.07
N ILE A 13 -8.67 -13.87 11.67
CA ILE A 13 -8.55 -12.41 11.42
C ILE A 13 -9.47 -12.00 10.28
N PHE A 14 -9.48 -12.81 9.23
CA PHE A 14 -10.23 -12.50 8.02
C PHE A 14 -11.73 -12.83 8.13
N SER A 15 -12.13 -13.71 9.06
CA SER A 15 -13.55 -14.02 9.30
C SER A 15 -14.27 -12.95 10.14
N GLN A 16 -13.53 -12.18 10.93
CA GLN A 16 -14.09 -11.13 11.76
C GLN A 16 -14.28 -9.85 10.95
N GLU A 17 -15.48 -9.29 10.96
CA GLU A 17 -15.71 -7.96 10.41
C GLU A 17 -15.21 -6.86 11.35
N PRO A 18 -14.65 -5.74 10.80
CA PRO A 18 -14.30 -4.59 11.60
C PRO A 18 -15.54 -3.98 12.28
N GLU A 19 -15.34 -3.32 13.42
CA GLU A 19 -16.40 -2.57 14.09
C GLU A 19 -16.96 -1.46 13.17
N GLU A 20 -18.23 -1.11 13.36
CA GLU A 20 -18.91 -0.10 12.54
C GLU A 20 -18.21 1.28 12.58
N VAL A 21 -17.61 1.64 13.72
CA VAL A 21 -16.80 2.88 13.83
C VAL A 21 -15.59 2.85 12.89
N GLU A 22 -14.98 1.68 12.72
CA GLU A 22 -13.81 1.49 11.87
C GLU A 22 -14.19 1.41 10.39
N LYS A 23 -15.28 0.73 10.06
CA LYS A 23 -15.87 0.74 8.72
C LYS A 23 -16.15 2.17 8.24
N LYS A 24 -16.69 3.03 9.13
CA LYS A 24 -16.91 4.45 8.86
C LYS A 24 -15.61 5.22 8.62
N LYS A 25 -14.53 4.91 9.36
CA LYS A 25 -13.21 5.53 9.14
C LYS A 25 -12.63 5.15 7.78
N VAL A 26 -12.78 3.90 7.35
CA VAL A 26 -12.32 3.43 6.02
C VAL A 26 -13.11 4.11 4.90
N GLY A 27 -14.41 4.33 5.06
CA GLY A 27 -15.23 5.11 4.12
C GLY A 27 -15.27 4.54 2.71
N LEU A 28 -15.68 3.27 2.55
CA LEU A 28 -15.73 2.60 1.23
C LEU A 28 -16.67 3.25 0.22
N LYS A 29 -17.64 4.04 0.69
CA LYS A 29 -18.61 4.74 -0.15
C LYS A 29 -18.34 6.24 -0.10
N GLN A 30 -18.06 6.83 -1.24
CA GLN A 30 -17.98 8.27 -1.42
C GLN A 30 -19.16 8.74 -2.25
N GLY A 31 -19.75 9.88 -1.86
CA GLY A 31 -20.80 10.54 -2.63
C GLY A 31 -20.26 11.17 -3.92
N ALA A 32 -21.15 11.46 -4.87
CA ALA A 32 -20.76 12.05 -6.14
C ALA A 32 -20.07 13.42 -5.96
N ILE A 33 -20.53 14.22 -5.00
CA ILE A 33 -19.93 15.53 -4.68
C ILE A 33 -18.52 15.36 -4.11
N GLU A 34 -18.34 14.47 -3.13
CA GLU A 34 -17.02 14.15 -2.57
C GLU A 34 -16.06 13.72 -3.69
N TRP A 35 -16.53 12.83 -4.56
CA TRP A 35 -15.74 12.33 -5.68
C TRP A 35 -15.38 13.40 -6.70
N PHE A 36 -16.25 14.37 -6.94
CA PHE A 36 -15.93 15.53 -7.79
C PHE A 36 -14.75 16.32 -7.22
N PHE A 37 -14.79 16.69 -5.94
CA PHE A 37 -13.70 17.41 -5.29
C PHE A 37 -12.40 16.60 -5.22
N VAL A 38 -12.48 15.30 -4.93
CA VAL A 38 -11.31 14.40 -4.95
C VAL A 38 -10.70 14.37 -6.35
N SER A 39 -11.51 14.27 -7.41
CA SER A 39 -11.02 14.23 -8.80
C SER A 39 -10.33 15.53 -9.19
N LEU A 40 -10.88 16.68 -8.78
CA LEU A 40 -10.27 17.98 -9.00
C LEU A 40 -8.92 18.10 -8.27
N LEU A 41 -8.89 17.74 -6.99
CA LEU A 41 -7.66 17.72 -6.19
C LEU A 41 -6.60 16.80 -6.79
N MET A 42 -7.01 15.61 -7.24
CA MET A 42 -6.11 14.67 -7.90
C MET A 42 -5.58 15.20 -9.22
N GLY A 43 -6.37 15.95 -9.97
CA GLY A 43 -5.91 16.67 -11.17
C GLY A 43 -4.78 17.66 -10.85
N ILE A 44 -4.94 18.43 -9.77
CA ILE A 44 -3.93 19.39 -9.29
C ILE A 44 -2.65 18.63 -8.85
N ILE A 45 -2.78 17.60 -8.03
CA ILE A 45 -1.64 16.80 -7.54
C ILE A 45 -0.88 16.16 -8.72
N LYS A 46 -1.59 15.56 -9.67
CA LYS A 46 -0.97 14.98 -10.88
C LYS A 46 -0.18 16.00 -11.68
N THR A 47 -0.79 17.17 -11.93
CA THR A 47 -0.14 18.25 -12.67
C THR A 47 1.10 18.74 -11.92
N PHE A 48 0.99 18.92 -10.61
CA PHE A 48 2.11 19.30 -9.76
C PHE A 48 3.27 18.29 -9.84
N PHE A 49 3.00 17.01 -9.66
CA PHE A 49 4.04 15.97 -9.74
C PHE A 49 4.63 15.86 -11.14
N ARG A 50 3.82 16.04 -12.19
CA ARG A 50 4.30 16.00 -13.59
C ARG A 50 5.24 17.15 -13.91
N ILE A 51 4.94 18.36 -13.42
CA ILE A 51 5.75 19.56 -13.71
C ILE A 51 6.98 19.59 -12.81
N PHE A 52 6.81 19.54 -11.50
CA PHE A 52 7.89 19.79 -10.55
C PHE A 52 8.80 18.57 -10.32
N PHE A 53 8.23 17.36 -10.28
CA PHE A 53 9.02 16.15 -10.09
C PHE A 53 9.22 15.36 -11.38
N ARG A 54 8.79 15.88 -12.53
CA ARG A 54 8.91 15.20 -13.84
C ARG A 54 8.52 13.73 -13.73
N LEU A 55 7.36 13.48 -13.07
CA LEU A 55 6.86 12.14 -12.77
C LEU A 55 6.75 11.31 -14.05
N GLU A 56 7.48 10.22 -14.08
CA GLU A 56 7.44 9.20 -15.12
C GLU A 56 6.80 7.93 -14.57
N VAL A 57 5.90 7.35 -15.35
CA VAL A 57 5.16 6.12 -14.94
C VAL A 57 5.37 5.07 -16.02
N LYS A 58 5.72 3.83 -15.62
CA LYS A 58 5.93 2.69 -16.50
C LYS A 58 5.16 1.47 -15.97
N GLY A 59 4.63 0.65 -16.87
CA GLY A 59 3.96 -0.60 -16.51
C GLY A 59 2.56 -0.39 -15.92
N ILE A 60 1.92 0.76 -16.16
CA ILE A 60 0.57 1.04 -15.66
C ILE A 60 -0.45 0.03 -16.20
N GLU A 61 -0.21 -0.50 -17.37
CA GLU A 61 -0.98 -1.55 -18.04
C GLU A 61 -0.94 -2.90 -17.34
N ASN A 62 0.01 -3.11 -16.43
CA ASN A 62 0.13 -4.32 -15.65
C ASN A 62 -0.84 -4.39 -14.46
N ILE A 63 -1.51 -3.28 -14.14
CA ILE A 63 -2.43 -3.24 -12.99
C ILE A 63 -3.72 -4.01 -13.35
N PRO A 64 -4.04 -5.08 -12.61
CA PRO A 64 -5.20 -5.91 -12.90
C PRO A 64 -6.51 -5.23 -12.44
N ASN A 65 -7.63 -5.90 -12.71
CA ASN A 65 -8.90 -5.53 -12.09
C ASN A 65 -8.90 -5.88 -10.60
N VAL A 66 -9.69 -5.15 -9.82
CA VAL A 66 -9.86 -5.38 -8.38
C VAL A 66 -10.46 -6.77 -8.08
N PRO A 67 -10.12 -7.39 -6.95
CA PRO A 67 -9.21 -6.88 -5.90
C PRO A 67 -7.74 -7.16 -6.21
N PHE A 68 -6.85 -6.24 -5.83
CA PHE A 68 -5.40 -6.42 -5.91
C PHE A 68 -4.68 -5.59 -4.84
N ILE A 69 -3.40 -5.88 -4.63
CA ILE A 69 -2.53 -5.10 -3.75
C ILE A 69 -1.40 -4.51 -4.60
N ILE A 70 -1.05 -3.23 -4.40
CA ILE A 70 0.21 -2.66 -4.89
C ILE A 70 1.18 -2.63 -3.71
N ALA A 71 2.37 -3.17 -3.90
CA ALA A 71 3.44 -3.19 -2.91
C ALA A 71 4.68 -2.46 -3.44
N ALA A 72 5.10 -1.40 -2.75
CA ALA A 72 6.24 -0.57 -3.16
C ALA A 72 7.25 -0.38 -2.03
N ASN A 73 8.49 0.01 -2.40
CA ASN A 73 9.48 0.53 -1.48
C ASN A 73 9.05 1.87 -0.84
N HIS A 74 9.60 2.19 0.33
CA HIS A 74 9.24 3.41 1.07
C HIS A 74 10.47 4.16 1.58
N CYS A 75 10.73 5.34 1.02
CA CYS A 75 11.89 6.14 1.38
C CYS A 75 11.59 7.65 1.55
N SER A 76 10.36 8.08 1.24
CA SER A 76 9.97 9.49 1.29
C SER A 76 8.51 9.68 1.70
N ASN A 77 8.20 10.83 2.31
CA ASN A 77 6.82 11.27 2.52
C ASN A 77 6.09 11.55 1.19
N LEU A 78 6.82 11.72 0.08
CA LEU A 78 6.26 11.93 -1.24
C LEU A 78 5.74 10.64 -1.89
N ASP A 79 6.13 9.44 -1.40
CA ASP A 79 5.87 8.18 -2.09
C ASP A 79 4.37 7.91 -2.30
N GLY A 80 3.55 8.06 -1.26
CA GLY A 80 2.11 7.85 -1.38
C GLY A 80 1.45 8.84 -2.35
N PHE A 81 1.87 10.11 -2.30
CA PHE A 81 1.36 11.14 -3.22
C PHE A 81 1.82 10.89 -4.67
N ALA A 82 3.07 10.45 -4.85
CA ALA A 82 3.61 10.14 -6.17
C ALA A 82 2.85 8.95 -6.80
N VAL A 83 2.56 7.90 -6.02
CA VAL A 83 1.75 6.77 -6.49
C VAL A 83 0.33 7.22 -6.81
N ALA A 84 -0.31 7.98 -5.95
CA ALA A 84 -1.64 8.53 -6.22
C ALA A 84 -1.66 9.38 -7.51
N ALA A 85 -0.62 10.21 -7.72
CA ALA A 85 -0.45 11.00 -8.93
C ALA A 85 -0.19 10.15 -10.19
N ALA A 86 0.45 9.00 -10.06
CA ALA A 86 0.77 8.10 -11.17
C ALA A 86 -0.47 7.38 -11.73
N LEU A 87 -1.46 7.10 -10.88
CA LEU A 87 -2.57 6.23 -11.23
C LEU A 87 -3.69 6.97 -11.98
N PRO A 88 -4.31 6.35 -13.01
CA PRO A 88 -5.56 6.83 -13.58
C PRO A 88 -6.67 6.96 -12.52
N LEU A 89 -7.60 7.89 -12.71
CA LEU A 89 -8.67 8.16 -11.73
C LEU A 89 -9.57 6.95 -11.46
N ASN A 90 -9.84 6.12 -12.46
CA ASN A 90 -10.62 4.89 -12.31
C ASN A 90 -9.94 3.88 -11.39
N ILE A 91 -8.61 3.75 -11.43
CA ILE A 91 -7.84 2.90 -10.52
C ILE A 91 -7.76 3.55 -9.14
N TYR A 92 -7.44 4.86 -9.06
CA TYR A 92 -7.38 5.60 -7.80
C TYR A 92 -8.69 5.48 -7.01
N ARG A 93 -9.83 5.51 -7.67
CA ARG A 93 -11.16 5.37 -7.06
C ARG A 93 -11.36 4.06 -6.29
N THR A 94 -10.63 3.03 -6.65
CA THR A 94 -10.71 1.73 -5.99
C THR A 94 -9.59 1.49 -4.98
N LEU A 95 -8.54 2.32 -4.99
CA LEU A 95 -7.32 2.10 -4.23
C LEU A 95 -7.37 2.79 -2.86
N TYR A 96 -7.02 2.03 -1.83
CA TYR A 96 -6.90 2.49 -0.45
C TYR A 96 -5.44 2.40 0.00
N PHE A 97 -4.98 3.41 0.74
CA PHE A 97 -3.62 3.52 1.25
C PHE A 97 -3.58 3.20 2.75
N GLN A 98 -2.59 2.47 3.21
CA GLN A 98 -2.31 2.38 4.64
C GLN A 98 -1.53 3.61 5.10
N GLY A 99 -1.98 4.24 6.19
CA GLY A 99 -1.30 5.39 6.78
C GLY A 99 -1.24 5.31 8.30
N PHE A 100 -0.16 5.81 8.91
CA PHE A 100 -0.02 5.83 10.37
C PHE A 100 -1.10 6.67 11.03
N GLN A 101 -1.88 6.05 11.93
CA GLN A 101 -2.98 6.69 12.67
C GLN A 101 -2.54 7.97 13.39
N LYS A 102 -1.31 8.05 13.85
CA LYS A 102 -0.78 9.24 14.56
C LYS A 102 -0.86 10.55 13.77
N TYR A 103 -0.93 10.48 12.44
CA TYR A 103 -1.09 11.66 11.58
C TYR A 103 -2.54 12.08 11.38
N PHE A 104 -3.50 11.28 11.83
CA PHE A 104 -4.94 11.45 11.57
C PHE A 104 -5.76 11.55 12.85
N THR A 105 -5.23 12.25 13.87
CA THR A 105 -5.83 12.33 15.21
C THR A 105 -6.88 13.43 15.33
N SER A 106 -6.80 14.50 14.52
CA SER A 106 -7.81 15.55 14.52
C SER A 106 -8.99 15.21 13.60
N ARG A 107 -10.16 15.80 13.86
CA ARG A 107 -11.34 15.65 12.98
C ARG A 107 -11.06 16.05 11.53
N LEU A 108 -10.27 17.12 11.36
CA LEU A 108 -9.91 17.62 10.04
C LEU A 108 -8.98 16.67 9.29
N THR A 109 -7.90 16.22 9.94
CA THR A 109 -6.97 15.25 9.32
C THR A 109 -7.62 13.90 9.05
N ALA A 110 -8.53 13.43 9.93
CA ALA A 110 -9.31 12.22 9.71
C ALA A 110 -10.28 12.36 8.51
N PHE A 111 -10.90 13.53 8.33
CA PHE A 111 -11.74 13.83 7.17
C PHE A 111 -10.93 13.77 5.86
N PHE A 112 -9.76 14.42 5.81
CA PHE A 112 -8.89 14.35 4.63
C PHE A 112 -8.31 12.96 4.38
N ALA A 113 -7.98 12.21 5.44
CA ALA A 113 -7.55 10.82 5.31
C ALA A 113 -8.63 9.97 4.61
N ARG A 114 -9.89 10.12 5.02
CA ARG A 114 -11.03 9.43 4.39
C ARG A 114 -11.18 9.83 2.92
N LEU A 115 -11.11 11.12 2.60
CA LEU A 115 -11.18 11.61 1.21
C LEU A 115 -10.04 11.07 0.35
N ALA A 116 -8.84 10.96 0.92
CA ALA A 116 -7.66 10.43 0.25
C ALA A 116 -7.59 8.89 0.27
N HIS A 117 -8.65 8.20 0.71
CA HIS A 117 -8.70 6.75 0.86
C HIS A 117 -7.59 6.18 1.77
N VAL A 118 -7.21 6.91 2.81
CA VAL A 118 -6.21 6.44 3.77
C VAL A 118 -6.89 5.69 4.91
N ILE A 119 -6.50 4.43 5.10
CA ILE A 119 -6.87 3.58 6.23
C ILE A 119 -5.90 3.92 7.37
N PRO A 120 -6.38 4.53 8.47
CA PRO A 120 -5.51 4.80 9.61
C PRO A 120 -5.19 3.48 10.33
N ILE A 121 -3.91 3.11 10.35
CA ILE A 121 -3.42 1.91 11.03
C ILE A 121 -2.33 2.26 12.03
N ASP A 122 -2.23 1.46 13.08
CA ASP A 122 -1.12 1.48 14.04
C ASP A 122 -0.42 0.10 14.00
N PRO A 123 0.59 -0.07 13.14
CA PRO A 123 1.25 -1.35 12.97
C PRO A 123 2.14 -1.75 14.16
N GLU A 124 2.46 -0.80 15.05
CA GLU A 124 3.30 -1.07 16.22
C GLU A 124 2.47 -1.71 17.35
N THR A 125 1.20 -1.30 17.47
CA THR A 125 0.33 -1.73 18.58
C THR A 125 -0.62 -2.85 18.17
N PHE A 126 -1.13 -2.87 16.94
CA PHE A 126 -2.19 -3.81 16.52
C PHE A 126 -2.02 -4.28 15.07
N LEU A 127 -1.05 -5.16 14.81
CA LEU A 127 -0.88 -5.76 13.46
C LEU A 127 -2.16 -6.50 13.01
N GLY A 128 -2.85 -7.20 13.90
CA GLY A 128 -4.08 -7.91 13.58
C GLY A 128 -5.18 -7.00 13.06
N LYS A 129 -5.35 -5.83 13.67
CA LYS A 129 -6.32 -4.84 13.25
C LYS A 129 -5.98 -4.24 11.89
N ALA A 130 -4.70 -3.97 11.62
CA ALA A 130 -4.24 -3.49 10.32
C ALA A 130 -4.54 -4.52 9.22
N LEU A 131 -4.31 -5.81 9.49
CA LEU A 131 -4.64 -6.91 8.57
C LEU A 131 -6.17 -7.05 8.37
N GLN A 132 -6.96 -6.93 9.44
CA GLN A 132 -8.42 -7.01 9.39
C GLN A 132 -9.01 -5.89 8.52
N LEU A 133 -8.61 -4.63 8.72
CA LEU A 133 -9.07 -3.49 7.92
C LEU A 133 -8.65 -3.61 6.46
N SER A 134 -7.43 -4.10 6.21
CA SER A 134 -6.92 -4.35 4.86
C SER A 134 -7.72 -5.45 4.16
N ALA A 135 -8.02 -6.54 4.88
CA ALA A 135 -8.86 -7.61 4.38
C ALA A 135 -10.29 -7.14 4.08
N TYR A 136 -10.85 -6.28 4.93
CA TYR A 136 -12.16 -5.69 4.71
C TYR A 136 -12.22 -4.90 3.40
N VAL A 137 -11.19 -4.09 3.09
CA VAL A 137 -11.10 -3.35 1.83
C VAL A 137 -11.04 -4.31 0.63
N LEU A 138 -10.15 -5.30 0.67
CA LEU A 138 -9.98 -6.27 -0.43
C LEU A 138 -11.23 -7.12 -0.67
N LYS A 139 -11.91 -7.57 0.39
CA LYS A 139 -13.17 -8.32 0.32
C LYS A 139 -14.33 -7.51 -0.26
N ASN A 140 -14.29 -6.19 -0.14
CA ASN A 140 -15.25 -5.28 -0.76
C ASN A 140 -14.88 -4.89 -2.19
N ASN A 141 -14.08 -5.72 -2.87
CA ASN A 141 -13.69 -5.54 -4.27
C ASN A 141 -13.00 -4.19 -4.51
N LYS A 142 -12.11 -3.82 -3.58
CA LYS A 142 -11.24 -2.64 -3.65
C LYS A 142 -9.78 -3.08 -3.74
N ALA A 143 -8.91 -2.13 -4.09
CA ALA A 143 -7.48 -2.33 -4.13
C ALA A 143 -6.81 -1.73 -2.88
N LEU A 144 -5.62 -2.23 -2.55
CA LEU A 144 -4.85 -1.77 -1.42
C LEU A 144 -3.44 -1.39 -1.86
N PHE A 145 -2.92 -0.27 -1.35
CA PHE A 145 -1.53 0.13 -1.49
C PHE A 145 -0.81 -0.02 -0.15
N ILE A 146 0.30 -0.74 -0.16
CA ILE A 146 1.07 -1.04 1.05
C ILE A 146 2.56 -0.75 0.81
N PHE A 147 3.22 -0.27 1.85
CA PHE A 147 4.67 -0.29 1.98
C PHE A 147 5.07 -1.49 2.87
N PRO A 148 5.46 -2.64 2.30
CA PRO A 148 5.69 -3.86 3.08
C PRO A 148 6.91 -3.77 4.01
N GLU A 149 7.78 -2.79 3.82
CA GLU A 149 8.90 -2.45 4.71
C GLU A 149 8.42 -2.02 6.11
N GLY A 150 7.19 -1.50 6.22
CA GLY A 150 6.59 -1.05 7.47
C GLY A 150 7.16 0.25 8.03
N GLY A 151 7.99 0.95 7.26
CA GLY A 151 8.55 2.24 7.62
C GLY A 151 9.39 2.79 6.49
N ARG A 152 9.81 4.07 6.60
CA ARG A 152 10.66 4.71 5.58
C ARG A 152 12.12 4.36 5.82
N SER A 153 12.83 3.99 4.75
CA SER A 153 14.28 3.84 4.73
C SER A 153 14.98 5.16 5.09
N TYR A 154 16.10 5.06 5.78
CA TYR A 154 16.92 6.22 6.18
C TYR A 154 17.96 6.60 5.13
N ASP A 155 18.40 5.64 4.33
CA ASP A 155 19.47 5.76 3.34
C ASP A 155 18.96 5.65 1.89
N GLY A 156 17.64 5.44 1.73
CA GLY A 156 17.02 5.27 0.42
C GLY A 156 17.16 3.86 -0.18
N GLN A 157 17.80 2.93 0.57
CA GLN A 157 17.89 1.54 0.14
C GLN A 157 16.58 0.79 0.40
N LEU A 158 16.33 -0.26 -0.38
CA LEU A 158 15.21 -1.16 -0.18
C LEU A 158 15.43 -1.96 1.11
N MET A 159 14.45 -1.90 2.02
CA MET A 159 14.46 -2.68 3.26
C MET A 159 13.73 -4.01 3.09
N GLU A 160 13.91 -4.91 4.06
CA GLU A 160 13.23 -6.20 4.09
C GLU A 160 11.71 -6.04 4.16
N PHE A 161 10.99 -6.86 3.38
CA PHE A 161 9.54 -6.90 3.39
C PHE A 161 9.03 -7.75 4.54
N LYS A 162 8.12 -7.22 5.32
CA LYS A 162 7.47 -7.91 6.45
C LYS A 162 6.40 -8.87 5.94
N LYS A 163 6.23 -9.98 6.62
CA LYS A 163 5.29 -11.06 6.27
C LYS A 163 3.81 -10.66 6.18
N GLY A 164 3.44 -9.46 6.67
CA GLY A 164 2.07 -8.96 6.60
C GLY A 164 1.50 -8.96 5.18
N ILE A 165 2.33 -8.64 4.18
CA ILE A 165 1.92 -8.69 2.76
C ILE A 165 1.62 -10.12 2.31
N GLY A 166 2.45 -11.10 2.72
CA GLY A 166 2.22 -12.51 2.43
C GLY A 166 0.96 -13.05 3.12
N ILE A 167 0.67 -12.60 4.35
CA ILE A 167 -0.56 -12.97 5.08
C ILE A 167 -1.80 -12.52 4.29
N LEU A 168 -1.83 -11.27 3.80
CA LEU A 168 -2.94 -10.76 3.01
C LEU A 168 -3.08 -11.46 1.67
N ALA A 169 -1.97 -11.56 0.91
CA ALA A 169 -1.98 -12.13 -0.42
C ALA A 169 -2.39 -13.62 -0.42
N LEU A 170 -1.72 -14.44 0.38
CA LEU A 170 -2.00 -15.88 0.47
C LEU A 170 -3.33 -16.17 1.17
N GLY A 171 -3.67 -15.42 2.23
CA GLY A 171 -4.88 -15.66 3.01
C GLY A 171 -6.17 -15.26 2.28
N LEU A 172 -6.10 -14.31 1.35
CA LEU A 172 -7.24 -13.84 0.56
C LEU A 172 -7.16 -14.25 -0.91
N ASN A 173 -6.09 -14.94 -1.32
CA ASN A 173 -5.79 -15.30 -2.71
C ASN A 173 -5.85 -14.08 -3.67
N VAL A 174 -5.23 -12.97 -3.28
CA VAL A 174 -5.25 -11.70 -4.00
C VAL A 174 -3.88 -11.43 -4.65
N PRO A 175 -3.82 -11.08 -5.95
CA PRO A 175 -2.56 -10.77 -6.62
C PRO A 175 -1.92 -9.49 -6.06
N VAL A 176 -0.58 -9.48 -6.07
CA VAL A 176 0.22 -8.32 -5.66
C VAL A 176 0.98 -7.77 -6.85
N VAL A 177 0.82 -6.48 -7.13
CA VAL A 177 1.58 -5.75 -8.16
C VAL A 177 2.84 -5.19 -7.49
N PRO A 178 4.04 -5.71 -7.83
CA PRO A 178 5.28 -5.13 -7.35
C PRO A 178 5.48 -3.76 -7.97
N ALA A 179 5.89 -2.78 -7.18
CA ALA A 179 6.17 -1.44 -7.67
C ALA A 179 7.49 -0.90 -7.10
N MET A 180 8.18 -0.07 -7.88
CA MET A 180 9.40 0.60 -7.47
C MET A 180 9.26 2.11 -7.67
N ILE A 181 9.55 2.86 -6.62
CA ILE A 181 9.59 4.33 -6.62
C ILE A 181 11.04 4.77 -6.56
N LYS A 182 11.53 5.42 -7.61
CA LYS A 182 12.87 5.97 -7.69
C LYS A 182 12.85 7.50 -7.62
N GLY A 183 13.89 8.07 -7.00
CA GLY A 183 14.10 9.51 -6.98
C GLY A 183 13.39 10.25 -5.84
N SER A 184 12.41 9.66 -5.19
CA SER A 184 11.66 10.29 -4.09
C SER A 184 12.54 10.53 -2.85
N PHE A 185 13.48 9.64 -2.55
CA PHE A 185 14.49 9.86 -1.50
C PHE A 185 15.34 11.11 -1.78
N ALA A 186 15.86 11.26 -3.00
CA ALA A 186 16.62 12.43 -3.40
C ALA A 186 15.76 13.71 -3.42
N ALA A 187 14.44 13.57 -3.65
CA ALA A 187 13.49 14.68 -3.63
C ALA A 187 13.14 15.12 -2.21
N LEU A 188 12.88 14.18 -1.29
CA LEU A 188 12.53 14.47 0.10
C LEU A 188 12.92 13.30 1.00
N PRO A 189 14.21 13.25 1.45
CA PRO A 189 14.66 12.20 2.35
C PRO A 189 13.98 12.28 3.72
N LYS A 190 13.98 11.17 4.45
CA LYS A 190 13.46 11.11 5.83
C LYS A 190 14.18 12.14 6.70
N GLY A 191 13.43 12.95 7.44
CA GLY A 191 13.95 14.04 8.27
C GLY A 191 14.05 15.40 7.58
N SER A 192 13.86 15.47 6.25
CA SER A 192 13.78 16.74 5.52
C SER A 192 12.34 17.26 5.46
N TYR A 193 12.18 18.60 5.46
CA TYR A 193 10.88 19.25 5.36
C TYR A 193 10.66 19.95 4.02
N LEU A 194 11.75 20.32 3.32
CA LEU A 194 11.68 21.03 2.05
C LEU A 194 12.02 20.07 0.91
N PRO A 195 11.09 19.88 -0.06
CA PRO A 195 11.35 19.03 -1.21
C PRO A 195 12.33 19.68 -2.20
N ARG A 196 13.18 18.86 -2.79
CA ARG A 196 14.00 19.19 -3.96
C ARG A 196 13.29 18.66 -5.20
N PHE A 197 13.13 19.46 -6.22
CA PHE A 197 12.44 19.06 -7.45
C PHE A 197 13.30 18.11 -8.31
N LYS A 198 13.46 16.89 -7.83
CA LYS A 198 14.14 15.78 -8.50
C LYS A 198 13.13 14.93 -9.25
N LYS A 199 13.57 14.34 -10.36
CA LYS A 199 12.73 13.40 -11.13
C LYS A 199 12.31 12.21 -10.26
N ILE A 200 11.02 11.87 -10.30
CA ILE A 200 10.48 10.67 -9.67
C ILE A 200 9.99 9.73 -10.79
N THR A 201 10.37 8.47 -10.70
CA THR A 201 9.91 7.42 -11.62
C THR A 201 9.22 6.33 -10.83
N ILE A 202 8.06 5.89 -11.30
CA ILE A 202 7.34 4.76 -10.74
C ILE A 202 7.24 3.67 -11.81
N ARG A 203 7.62 2.45 -11.43
CA ARG A 203 7.50 1.27 -12.29
C ARG A 203 6.61 0.25 -11.62
N PHE A 204 5.61 -0.25 -12.35
CA PHE A 204 4.75 -1.36 -11.94
C PHE A 204 5.16 -2.61 -12.72
N ASP A 205 5.41 -3.70 -12.02
CA ASP A 205 5.67 -5.01 -12.63
C ASP A 205 4.37 -5.78 -12.86
N LYS A 206 4.46 -6.91 -13.54
CA LYS A 206 3.36 -7.87 -13.70
C LYS A 206 2.89 -8.39 -12.34
N PRO A 207 1.59 -8.62 -12.15
CA PRO A 207 1.06 -9.14 -10.89
C PRO A 207 1.74 -10.45 -10.47
N PHE A 208 2.11 -10.53 -9.21
CA PHE A 208 2.59 -11.75 -8.57
C PHE A 208 1.41 -12.44 -7.90
N TYR A 209 1.01 -13.58 -8.44
CA TYR A 209 -0.14 -14.35 -7.96
C TYR A 209 0.28 -15.30 -6.84
N PRO A 210 -0.55 -15.45 -5.78
CA PRO A 210 -0.30 -16.42 -4.70
C PRO A 210 -0.11 -17.86 -5.21
N SER A 211 -0.83 -18.23 -6.27
CA SER A 211 -0.75 -19.56 -6.91
C SER A 211 0.61 -19.87 -7.57
N LEU A 212 1.44 -18.85 -7.81
CA LEU A 212 2.78 -19.01 -8.36
C LEU A 212 3.82 -19.34 -7.27
N LEU A 213 3.43 -19.28 -5.99
CA LEU A 213 4.29 -19.71 -4.90
C LEU A 213 4.22 -21.21 -4.78
N ASP A 214 5.26 -21.89 -5.28
CA ASP A 214 5.43 -23.33 -5.04
C ASP A 214 5.82 -23.54 -3.56
N ILE A 215 4.88 -24.11 -2.78
CA ILE A 215 5.06 -24.42 -1.36
C ILE A 215 5.37 -25.92 -1.19
N THR A 216 5.54 -26.65 -2.29
CA THR A 216 5.80 -28.09 -2.25
C THR A 216 7.25 -28.40 -1.86
N GLY A 217 7.46 -29.33 -0.94
CA GLY A 217 8.74 -29.93 -0.60
C GLY A 217 9.49 -29.28 0.57
N GLU A 218 10.79 -29.27 0.54
CA GLU A 218 11.77 -29.02 1.64
C GLU A 218 11.64 -27.69 2.41
N GLN A 219 10.67 -26.84 2.10
CA GLN A 219 10.46 -25.52 2.73
C GLN A 219 9.48 -25.53 3.90
N THR A 220 9.10 -26.70 4.42
CA THR A 220 8.14 -26.84 5.52
C THR A 220 8.56 -26.19 6.85
N GLY A 221 9.79 -25.74 6.98
CA GLY A 221 10.29 -25.00 8.16
C GLY A 221 10.22 -23.47 8.07
N ARG A 222 10.07 -22.89 6.87
CA ARG A 222 9.95 -21.44 6.69
C ARG A 222 8.49 -21.00 6.75
N ASP A 223 8.24 -19.89 7.44
CA ASP A 223 6.94 -19.22 7.41
C ASP A 223 6.60 -18.84 5.95
N LYS A 224 5.62 -19.54 5.33
CA LYS A 224 5.19 -19.32 3.95
C LYS A 224 4.85 -17.87 3.63
N TYR A 225 4.40 -17.12 4.62
CA TYR A 225 4.06 -15.72 4.48
C TYR A 225 5.31 -14.86 4.33
N GLN A 226 6.38 -15.18 5.05
CA GLN A 226 7.67 -14.52 4.88
C GLN A 226 8.31 -14.90 3.54
N LEU A 227 8.21 -16.16 3.13
CA LEU A 227 8.71 -16.59 1.81
C LEU A 227 8.04 -15.82 0.66
N PHE A 228 6.72 -15.59 0.75
CA PHE A 228 6.02 -14.76 -0.23
C PHE A 228 6.56 -13.32 -0.24
N ALA A 229 6.76 -12.73 0.94
CA ALA A 229 7.29 -11.37 1.08
C ALA A 229 8.71 -11.24 0.52
N ASP A 230 9.57 -12.24 0.75
CA ASP A 230 10.94 -12.27 0.24
C ASP A 230 10.97 -12.35 -1.30
N LYS A 231 10.18 -13.24 -1.89
CA LYS A 231 10.07 -13.35 -3.36
C LYS A 231 9.48 -12.08 -3.99
N LEU A 232 8.51 -11.46 -3.33
CA LEU A 232 7.96 -10.18 -3.78
C LEU A 232 9.02 -9.07 -3.73
N MET A 233 9.82 -9.03 -2.67
CA MET A 233 10.95 -8.08 -2.52
C MET A 233 11.98 -8.25 -3.63
N GLU A 234 12.34 -9.49 -3.99
CA GLU A 234 13.24 -9.78 -5.11
C GLU A 234 12.70 -9.18 -6.42
N ARG A 235 11.41 -9.35 -6.71
CA ARG A 235 10.78 -8.73 -7.89
C ARG A 235 10.82 -7.21 -7.88
N VAL A 236 10.57 -6.58 -6.72
CA VAL A 236 10.70 -5.11 -6.58
C VAL A 236 12.15 -4.68 -6.79
N LYS A 237 13.13 -5.47 -6.30
CA LYS A 237 14.56 -5.21 -6.49
C LYS A 237 14.99 -5.25 -7.96
N GLU A 238 14.41 -6.16 -8.75
CA GLU A 238 14.67 -6.23 -10.21
C GLU A 238 14.23 -4.97 -10.95
N LEU A 239 13.21 -4.27 -10.47
CA LEU A 239 12.75 -2.99 -11.04
C LEU A 239 13.73 -1.82 -10.79
N ILE A 240 14.75 -2.02 -9.95
CA ILE A 240 15.81 -1.03 -9.73
C ILE A 240 16.67 -0.84 -10.99
N ARG A 241 16.78 -1.84 -11.81
CA ARG A 241 17.51 -1.79 -13.09
C ARG A 241 16.66 -1.07 -14.14
#